data_9afb35b41ddafdfde4521036e80a0430
#
_entry.id   9afb35b41ddafdfde4521036e80a0430
#
_cell.length_a   1.000
_cell.length_b   1.000
_cell.length_c   1.000
_cell.angle_alpha   90.00
_cell.angle_beta   90.00
_cell.angle_gamma   90.00
#
_symmetry.space_group_name_H-M   'P 1'
#
loop_
_entity.id
_entity.type
_entity.pdbx_description
1 polymer ?
#
loop_
_entity_poly.entity_id
_entity_poly.type
_entity_poly.pdbx_seq_one_letter_code
_entity_poly.pdbx_strand_id
1 'polypeptide(L)'
;GSMNEAAKALFISQPSLSGAVKELEKELGFELFLRTSRGIVVTPDGEEFLGYARQVTEQYRLLRNRYIEKESREKFSVSMQHYSFAVKAFVETVKRAGMENYEFAVYETRTYEIIENVRNFKSELGILYMNDMNRKVLEKILRENQLKFTELFSCDTYVYLRSGHPLAGREILSMKDLEPYPCLAFDQGKNNSFYLAEEMKSTYDYDRIIKANDRATMLNLMNGLDAYTLCSGIICEELNGDDSLAIPLKESEKMQIGYIHRAGSVVSALGEIYIEELMK
;
A
#
# COMPACT_ATOMS: atom_id res chain seq x y z
N GLY A 1 -22.90 -12.97 -9.17
CA GLY A 1 -22.56 -13.21 -10.58
C GLY A 1 -23.34 -14.40 -11.16
N SER A 2 -23.21 -14.64 -12.43
CA SER A 2 -23.84 -15.81 -13.07
C SER A 2 -22.84 -16.57 -13.95
N MET A 3 -23.01 -17.92 -14.02
CA MET A 3 -22.23 -18.78 -14.92
C MET A 3 -22.43 -18.41 -16.40
N ASN A 4 -23.61 -17.90 -16.75
CA ASN A 4 -23.90 -17.48 -18.13
C ASN A 4 -23.06 -16.26 -18.53
N GLU A 5 -22.93 -15.26 -17.65
CA GLU A 5 -22.10 -14.07 -17.92
C GLU A 5 -20.62 -14.44 -17.97
N ALA A 6 -20.15 -15.29 -17.05
CA ALA A 6 -18.78 -15.77 -17.05
C ALA A 6 -18.44 -16.57 -18.33
N ALA A 7 -19.34 -17.47 -18.77
CA ALA A 7 -19.16 -18.23 -19.98
C ALA A 7 -19.10 -17.34 -21.23
N LYS A 8 -19.97 -16.32 -21.31
CA LYS A 8 -19.90 -15.29 -22.38
C LYS A 8 -18.57 -14.55 -22.39
N ALA A 9 -18.10 -14.11 -21.21
CA ALA A 9 -16.82 -13.40 -21.08
C ALA A 9 -15.62 -14.27 -21.48
N LEU A 10 -15.71 -15.58 -21.29
CA LEU A 10 -14.68 -16.55 -21.66
C LEU A 10 -14.84 -17.13 -23.09
N PHE A 11 -15.86 -16.71 -23.85
CA PHE A 11 -16.17 -17.20 -25.19
C PHE A 11 -16.34 -18.72 -25.25
N ILE A 12 -16.92 -19.35 -24.21
CA ILE A 12 -17.21 -20.76 -24.11
C ILE A 12 -18.71 -21.01 -23.82
N SER A 13 -19.16 -22.25 -23.97
CA SER A 13 -20.52 -22.60 -23.59
C SER A 13 -20.68 -22.68 -22.06
N GLN A 14 -21.85 -22.28 -21.56
CA GLN A 14 -22.14 -22.39 -20.12
C GLN A 14 -22.06 -23.84 -19.59
N PRO A 15 -22.52 -24.90 -20.33
CA PRO A 15 -22.32 -26.28 -19.92
C PRO A 15 -20.82 -26.65 -19.77
N SER A 16 -19.97 -26.20 -20.71
CA SER A 16 -18.52 -26.44 -20.63
C SER A 16 -17.90 -25.80 -19.40
N LEU A 17 -18.24 -24.53 -19.11
CA LEU A 17 -17.76 -23.85 -17.90
C LEU A 17 -18.22 -24.57 -16.63
N SER A 18 -19.51 -24.93 -16.56
CA SER A 18 -20.06 -25.63 -15.40
C SER A 18 -19.44 -27.02 -15.21
N GLY A 19 -19.13 -27.71 -16.31
CA GLY A 19 -18.44 -29.00 -16.29
C GLY A 19 -17.03 -28.86 -15.71
N ALA A 20 -16.23 -27.89 -16.23
CA ALA A 20 -14.87 -27.64 -15.76
C ALA A 20 -14.84 -27.25 -14.28
N VAL A 21 -15.75 -26.38 -13.82
CA VAL A 21 -15.84 -26.02 -12.40
C VAL A 21 -16.16 -27.24 -11.54
N LYS A 22 -17.09 -28.09 -11.93
CA LYS A 22 -17.45 -29.33 -11.19
C LYS A 22 -16.29 -30.33 -11.12
N GLU A 23 -15.52 -30.48 -12.20
CA GLU A 23 -14.33 -31.33 -12.21
C GLU A 23 -13.27 -30.79 -11.22
N LEU A 24 -13.04 -29.49 -11.23
CA LEU A 24 -12.12 -28.83 -10.29
C LEU A 24 -12.59 -29.01 -8.84
N GLU A 25 -13.86 -28.75 -8.52
CA GLU A 25 -14.43 -28.94 -7.19
C GLU A 25 -14.30 -30.40 -6.72
N LYS A 26 -14.48 -31.36 -7.65
CA LYS A 26 -14.28 -32.78 -7.36
C LYS A 26 -12.81 -33.11 -7.05
N GLU A 27 -11.86 -32.51 -7.76
CA GLU A 27 -10.42 -32.68 -7.53
C GLU A 27 -10.00 -32.09 -6.19
N LEU A 28 -10.53 -30.89 -5.86
CA LEU A 28 -10.25 -30.18 -4.61
C LEU A 28 -10.91 -30.84 -3.38
N GLY A 29 -12.02 -31.54 -3.58
CA GLY A 29 -12.79 -32.14 -2.49
C GLY A 29 -13.74 -31.20 -1.76
N PHE A 30 -13.93 -29.98 -2.25
CA PHE A 30 -14.85 -28.98 -1.70
C PHE A 30 -15.46 -28.12 -2.81
N GLU A 31 -16.61 -27.47 -2.51
CA GLU A 31 -17.30 -26.58 -3.43
C GLU A 31 -16.69 -25.18 -3.40
N LEU A 32 -16.36 -24.65 -4.57
CA LEU A 32 -15.89 -23.26 -4.76
C LEU A 32 -17.06 -22.28 -4.78
N PHE A 33 -18.22 -22.73 -5.29
CA PHE A 33 -19.38 -21.90 -5.52
C PHE A 33 -20.67 -22.54 -5.00
N LEU A 34 -21.46 -21.75 -4.27
CA LEU A 34 -22.84 -22.12 -3.89
C LEU A 34 -23.84 -21.49 -4.84
N ARG A 35 -24.81 -22.31 -5.32
CA ARG A 35 -25.95 -21.83 -6.08
C ARG A 35 -27.04 -21.37 -5.15
N THR A 36 -27.49 -20.15 -5.29
CA THR A 36 -28.58 -19.56 -4.51
C THR A 36 -29.70 -19.10 -5.45
N SER A 37 -30.87 -18.79 -4.90
CA SER A 37 -31.99 -18.19 -5.66
C SER A 37 -31.65 -16.82 -6.29
N ARG A 38 -30.57 -16.19 -5.83
CA ARG A 38 -30.08 -14.88 -6.31
C ARG A 38 -28.84 -14.97 -7.20
N GLY A 39 -28.42 -16.18 -7.58
CA GLY A 39 -27.24 -16.43 -8.40
C GLY A 39 -26.19 -17.29 -7.70
N ILE A 40 -24.91 -17.03 -7.99
CA ILE A 40 -23.78 -17.80 -7.49
C ILE A 40 -23.01 -16.96 -6.48
N VAL A 41 -22.67 -17.57 -5.34
CA VAL A 41 -21.86 -17.00 -4.26
C VAL A 41 -20.62 -17.87 -4.08
N VAL A 42 -19.47 -17.27 -3.85
CA VAL A 42 -18.22 -17.96 -3.55
C VAL A 42 -18.28 -18.49 -2.11
N THR A 43 -17.80 -19.71 -1.88
CA THR A 43 -17.66 -20.27 -0.54
C THR A 43 -16.43 -19.67 0.19
N PRO A 44 -16.31 -19.77 1.52
CA PRO A 44 -15.08 -19.37 2.22
C PRO A 44 -13.83 -20.08 1.69
N ASP A 45 -13.89 -21.39 1.49
CA ASP A 45 -12.81 -22.17 0.90
C ASP A 45 -12.55 -21.75 -0.57
N GLY A 46 -13.62 -21.40 -1.29
CA GLY A 46 -13.54 -20.82 -2.64
C GLY A 46 -12.81 -19.48 -2.66
N GLU A 47 -13.03 -18.59 -1.71
CA GLU A 47 -12.31 -17.32 -1.63
C GLU A 47 -10.81 -17.54 -1.40
N GLU A 48 -10.44 -18.47 -0.53
CA GLU A 48 -9.05 -18.85 -0.31
C GLU A 48 -8.42 -19.43 -1.59
N PHE A 49 -9.08 -20.40 -2.21
CA PHE A 49 -8.62 -21.00 -3.46
C PHE A 49 -8.46 -19.96 -4.57
N LEU A 50 -9.45 -19.08 -4.76
CA LEU A 50 -9.39 -18.02 -5.77
C LEU A 50 -8.25 -17.03 -5.51
N GLY A 51 -7.85 -16.81 -4.25
CA GLY A 51 -6.66 -16.07 -3.89
C GLY A 51 -5.40 -16.67 -4.52
N TYR A 52 -5.18 -17.97 -4.37
CA TYR A 52 -4.05 -18.69 -4.97
C TYR A 52 -4.18 -18.79 -6.50
N ALA A 53 -5.38 -19.07 -7.01
CA ALA A 53 -5.63 -19.17 -8.45
C ALA A 53 -5.32 -17.86 -9.18
N ARG A 54 -5.66 -16.71 -8.59
CA ARG A 54 -5.29 -15.39 -9.13
C ARG A 54 -3.78 -15.21 -9.20
N GLN A 55 -3.04 -15.64 -8.19
CA GLN A 55 -1.58 -15.57 -8.18
C GLN A 55 -0.97 -16.39 -9.33
N VAL A 56 -1.42 -17.63 -9.51
CA VAL A 56 -0.95 -18.51 -10.59
C VAL A 56 -1.30 -17.91 -11.97
N THR A 57 -2.53 -17.45 -12.12
CA THR A 57 -2.99 -16.86 -13.38
C THR A 57 -2.20 -15.60 -13.74
N GLU A 58 -1.89 -14.76 -12.77
CA GLU A 58 -1.10 -13.55 -13.00
C GLU A 58 0.37 -13.89 -13.34
N GLN A 59 0.95 -14.89 -12.69
CA GLN A 59 2.30 -15.38 -13.07
C GLN A 59 2.31 -15.95 -14.49
N TYR A 60 1.29 -16.74 -14.87
CA TYR A 60 1.15 -17.25 -16.22
C TYR A 60 1.01 -16.11 -17.23
N ARG A 61 0.22 -15.09 -16.91
CA ARG A 61 0.04 -13.89 -17.76
C ARG A 61 1.36 -13.13 -17.93
N LEU A 62 2.15 -12.95 -16.86
CA LEU A 62 3.47 -12.33 -16.93
C LEU A 62 4.42 -13.12 -17.84
N LEU A 63 4.45 -14.44 -17.71
CA LEU A 63 5.24 -15.31 -18.58
C LEU A 63 4.78 -15.19 -20.04
N ARG A 64 3.48 -15.27 -20.29
CA ARG A 64 2.90 -15.16 -21.62
C ARG A 64 3.22 -13.80 -22.26
N ASN A 65 3.00 -12.71 -21.54
CA ASN A 65 3.29 -11.36 -22.01
C ASN A 65 4.78 -11.19 -22.34
N ARG A 66 5.66 -11.73 -21.49
CA ARG A 66 7.11 -11.58 -21.65
C ARG A 66 7.68 -12.41 -22.82
N TYR A 67 7.12 -13.59 -23.09
CA TYR A 67 7.72 -14.55 -24.02
C TYR A 67 6.89 -14.84 -25.27
N ILE A 68 5.59 -14.60 -25.26
CA ILE A 68 4.69 -14.94 -26.36
C ILE A 68 4.13 -13.70 -27.05
N GLU A 69 3.69 -12.70 -26.28
CA GLU A 69 3.10 -11.46 -26.80
C GLU A 69 4.16 -10.37 -26.84
N LYS A 70 4.85 -10.22 -28.00
CA LYS A 70 5.92 -9.22 -28.24
C LYS A 70 5.47 -7.75 -28.18
N GLU A 71 4.21 -7.45 -27.95
CA GLU A 71 3.66 -6.09 -27.81
C GLU A 71 3.29 -5.76 -26.34
N SER A 72 3.88 -6.45 -25.37
CA SER A 72 3.53 -6.17 -23.97
C SER A 72 4.07 -4.83 -23.51
N ARG A 73 3.17 -3.97 -23.06
CA ARG A 73 3.54 -2.80 -22.27
C ARG A 73 4.33 -3.24 -21.04
N GLU A 74 5.43 -2.57 -20.77
CA GLU A 74 6.15 -2.79 -19.52
C GLU A 74 5.23 -2.46 -18.35
N LYS A 75 5.21 -3.32 -17.34
CA LYS A 75 4.36 -3.15 -16.17
C LYS A 75 5.21 -3.00 -14.94
N PHE A 76 4.91 -1.99 -14.17
CA PHE A 76 5.51 -1.78 -12.87
C PHE A 76 4.48 -1.18 -11.92
N SER A 77 4.41 -1.69 -10.71
CA SER A 77 3.44 -1.22 -9.74
C SER A 77 4.01 -1.21 -8.33
N VAL A 78 3.69 -0.16 -7.59
CA VAL A 78 4.12 0.04 -6.22
C VAL A 78 2.92 0.38 -5.36
N SER A 79 2.87 -0.19 -4.16
CA SER A 79 1.96 0.26 -3.09
C SER A 79 2.77 0.94 -1.99
N MET A 80 2.23 1.97 -1.39
CA MET A 80 2.93 2.73 -0.36
C MET A 80 1.97 3.33 0.66
N GLN A 81 2.45 3.56 1.86
CA GLN A 81 1.83 4.49 2.79
C GLN A 81 1.89 5.91 2.19
N HIS A 82 1.26 6.88 2.82
CA HIS A 82 1.12 8.23 2.25
C HIS A 82 2.43 9.04 2.31
N TYR A 83 3.44 8.60 1.54
CA TYR A 83 4.78 9.21 1.46
C TYR A 83 5.01 9.98 0.16
N SER A 84 5.12 11.30 0.22
CA SER A 84 5.42 12.12 -0.97
C SER A 84 6.78 11.80 -1.59
N PHE A 85 7.80 11.48 -0.80
CA PHE A 85 9.11 11.09 -1.31
C PHE A 85 9.05 9.80 -2.14
N ALA A 86 8.18 8.84 -1.77
CA ALA A 86 8.01 7.60 -2.52
C ALA A 86 7.28 7.84 -3.85
N VAL A 87 6.36 8.80 -3.89
CA VAL A 87 5.75 9.26 -5.16
C VAL A 87 6.79 9.97 -6.02
N LYS A 88 7.65 10.83 -5.46
CA LYS A 88 8.75 11.49 -6.18
C LYS A 88 9.70 10.46 -6.79
N ALA A 89 10.13 9.47 -6.02
CA ALA A 89 10.96 8.38 -6.51
C ALA A 89 10.32 7.63 -7.69
N PHE A 90 8.99 7.44 -7.66
CA PHE A 90 8.26 6.82 -8.76
C PHE A 90 8.25 7.70 -10.02
N VAL A 91 8.05 9.01 -9.87
CA VAL A 91 8.15 9.96 -10.99
C VAL A 91 9.53 9.91 -11.64
N GLU A 92 10.59 9.93 -10.84
CA GLU A 92 11.97 9.84 -11.37
C GLU A 92 12.25 8.47 -12.01
N THR A 93 11.70 7.40 -11.48
CA THR A 93 11.76 6.07 -12.11
C THR A 93 11.14 6.07 -13.50
N VAL A 94 9.94 6.65 -13.65
CA VAL A 94 9.27 6.76 -14.97
C VAL A 94 10.12 7.56 -15.95
N LYS A 95 10.67 8.70 -15.50
CA LYS A 95 11.56 9.54 -16.34
C LYS A 95 12.83 8.79 -16.77
N ARG A 96 13.47 8.10 -15.82
CA ARG A 96 14.71 7.36 -16.05
C ARG A 96 14.51 6.13 -16.93
N ALA A 97 13.35 5.47 -16.80
CA ALA A 97 13.01 4.32 -17.62
C ALA A 97 12.92 4.64 -19.12
N GLY A 98 12.52 5.87 -19.49
CA GLY A 98 12.52 6.36 -20.87
C GLY A 98 11.67 5.55 -21.85
N MET A 99 10.68 4.82 -21.35
CA MET A 99 9.86 3.88 -22.13
C MET A 99 8.72 4.60 -22.85
N GLU A 100 8.44 4.21 -24.09
CA GLU A 100 7.30 4.73 -24.86
C GLU A 100 5.99 4.01 -24.55
N ASN A 101 6.07 2.69 -24.24
CA ASN A 101 4.89 1.84 -23.98
C ASN A 101 4.97 1.19 -22.60
N TYR A 102 4.18 1.70 -21.65
CA TYR A 102 4.12 1.16 -20.30
C TYR A 102 2.69 1.25 -19.69
N GLU A 103 2.47 0.43 -18.67
CA GLU A 103 1.31 0.48 -17.78
C GLU A 103 1.82 0.43 -16.35
N PHE A 104 2.05 1.59 -15.75
CA PHE A 104 2.57 1.70 -14.39
C PHE A 104 1.46 2.11 -13.43
N ALA A 105 1.55 1.63 -12.19
CA ALA A 105 0.56 1.93 -11.17
C ALA A 105 1.21 2.27 -9.82
N VAL A 106 0.68 3.30 -9.19
CA VAL A 106 1.01 3.71 -7.81
C VAL A 106 -0.24 3.66 -6.97
N TYR A 107 -0.16 3.01 -5.82
CA TYR A 107 -1.26 2.91 -4.87
C TYR A 107 -0.81 3.49 -3.53
N GLU A 108 -1.26 4.69 -3.20
CA GLU A 108 -1.23 5.17 -1.81
C GLU A 108 -2.39 4.52 -1.07
N THR A 109 -2.10 3.71 -0.06
CA THR A 109 -3.13 2.92 0.60
C THR A 109 -2.69 2.47 1.99
N ARG A 110 -3.60 1.87 2.73
CA ARG A 110 -3.44 1.38 4.10
C ARG A 110 -2.35 0.32 4.20
N THR A 111 -1.67 0.28 5.34
CA THR A 111 -0.56 -0.66 5.59
C THR A 111 -0.94 -2.13 5.29
N TYR A 112 -2.13 -2.57 5.71
CA TYR A 112 -2.56 -3.93 5.43
C TYR A 112 -2.80 -4.18 3.93
N GLU A 113 -3.37 -3.21 3.22
CA GLU A 113 -3.62 -3.31 1.79
C GLU A 113 -2.30 -3.31 0.98
N ILE A 114 -1.26 -2.61 1.44
CA ILE A 114 0.09 -2.70 0.85
C ILE A 114 0.59 -4.15 0.91
N ILE A 115 0.47 -4.79 2.08
CA ILE A 115 0.88 -6.17 2.29
C ILE A 115 0.09 -7.10 1.34
N GLU A 116 -1.23 -6.94 1.26
CA GLU A 116 -2.06 -7.73 0.36
C GLU A 116 -1.74 -7.49 -1.11
N ASN A 117 -1.51 -6.23 -1.52
CA ASN A 117 -1.17 -5.90 -2.89
C ASN A 117 0.14 -6.57 -3.33
N VAL A 118 1.16 -6.59 -2.48
CA VAL A 118 2.43 -7.27 -2.78
C VAL A 118 2.27 -8.80 -2.73
N ARG A 119 1.55 -9.32 -1.74
CA ARG A 119 1.23 -10.75 -1.66
C ARG A 119 0.53 -11.25 -2.92
N ASN A 120 -0.46 -10.50 -3.41
CA ASN A 120 -1.32 -10.87 -4.52
C ASN A 120 -0.80 -10.40 -5.89
N PHE A 121 0.47 -9.98 -6.00
CA PHE A 121 1.10 -9.48 -7.24
C PHE A 121 0.41 -8.29 -7.90
N LYS A 122 -0.41 -7.56 -7.17
CA LYS A 122 -0.96 -6.28 -7.62
C LYS A 122 0.11 -5.20 -7.63
N SER A 123 1.07 -5.30 -6.70
CA SER A 123 2.27 -4.47 -6.65
C SER A 123 3.51 -5.33 -6.51
N GLU A 124 4.59 -4.92 -7.18
CA GLU A 124 5.89 -5.57 -7.06
C GLU A 124 6.55 -5.24 -5.72
N LEU A 125 6.49 -3.96 -5.35
CA LEU A 125 7.06 -3.42 -4.12
C LEU A 125 5.99 -2.76 -3.26
N GLY A 126 6.19 -2.81 -1.96
CA GLY A 126 5.39 -2.07 -0.98
C GLY A 126 6.28 -1.23 -0.09
N ILE A 127 5.99 0.06 0.09
CA ILE A 127 6.76 0.96 0.93
C ILE A 127 6.01 1.21 2.23
N LEU A 128 6.65 0.90 3.34
CA LEU A 128 6.11 1.09 4.68
C LEU A 128 7.23 1.32 5.69
N TYR A 129 6.88 1.69 6.92
CA TYR A 129 7.85 1.81 7.99
C TYR A 129 7.70 0.72 9.05
N MET A 130 8.79 0.50 9.77
CA MET A 130 8.83 -0.23 11.02
C MET A 130 9.46 0.62 12.12
N ASN A 131 9.03 0.36 13.35
CA ASN A 131 9.65 0.89 14.57
C ASN A 131 9.67 -0.20 15.65
N ASP A 132 10.18 0.10 16.83
CA ASP A 132 10.28 -0.88 17.93
C ASP A 132 8.91 -1.42 18.37
N MET A 133 7.86 -0.60 18.27
CA MET A 133 6.49 -0.97 18.67
C MET A 133 5.85 -1.96 17.69
N ASN A 134 5.91 -1.66 16.39
CA ASN A 134 5.15 -2.42 15.37
C ASN A 134 5.98 -3.57 14.74
N ARG A 135 7.31 -3.55 14.85
CA ARG A 135 8.23 -4.50 14.20
C ARG A 135 7.83 -5.96 14.37
N LYS A 136 7.67 -6.41 15.62
CA LYS A 136 7.37 -7.83 15.88
C LYS A 136 6.07 -8.29 15.22
N VAL A 137 5.06 -7.43 15.20
CA VAL A 137 3.75 -7.74 14.61
C VAL A 137 3.85 -7.73 13.09
N LEU A 138 4.47 -6.70 12.51
CA LEU A 138 4.66 -6.61 11.07
C LEU A 138 5.53 -7.74 10.54
N GLU A 139 6.66 -8.05 11.17
CA GLU A 139 7.52 -9.17 10.77
C GLU A 139 6.78 -10.51 10.79
N LYS A 140 5.90 -10.74 11.78
CA LYS A 140 5.04 -11.92 11.82
C LYS A 140 4.09 -11.93 10.62
N ILE A 141 3.35 -10.84 10.38
CA ILE A 141 2.41 -10.71 9.25
C ILE A 141 3.15 -10.92 7.93
N LEU A 142 4.30 -10.29 7.73
CA LEU A 142 5.08 -10.41 6.50
C LEU A 142 5.54 -11.87 6.27
N ARG A 143 6.04 -12.53 7.30
CA ARG A 143 6.47 -13.94 7.21
C ARG A 143 5.30 -14.87 6.86
N GLU A 144 4.13 -14.70 7.48
CA GLU A 144 2.91 -15.46 7.18
C GLU A 144 2.43 -15.24 5.73
N ASN A 145 2.73 -14.08 5.15
CA ASN A 145 2.41 -13.73 3.77
C ASN A 145 3.57 -13.96 2.78
N GLN A 146 4.66 -14.63 3.22
CA GLN A 146 5.85 -14.90 2.39
C GLN A 146 6.49 -13.63 1.81
N LEU A 147 6.49 -12.55 2.58
CA LEU A 147 7.08 -11.27 2.24
C LEU A 147 8.35 -11.03 3.06
N LYS A 148 9.27 -10.28 2.50
CA LYS A 148 10.51 -9.83 3.14
C LYS A 148 10.52 -8.31 3.20
N PHE A 149 10.89 -7.76 4.35
CA PHE A 149 11.18 -6.33 4.52
C PHE A 149 12.69 -6.10 4.36
N THR A 150 13.03 -5.05 3.65
CA THR A 150 14.40 -4.54 3.53
C THR A 150 14.39 -3.05 3.90
N GLU A 151 15.15 -2.69 4.92
CA GLU A 151 15.31 -1.30 5.35
C GLU A 151 16.08 -0.51 4.30
N LEU A 152 15.63 0.70 4.01
CA LEU A 152 16.29 1.67 3.15
C LEU A 152 17.05 2.70 3.98
N PHE A 153 16.34 3.36 4.87
CA PHE A 153 16.91 4.37 5.77
C PHE A 153 16.08 4.51 7.05
N SER A 154 16.67 5.21 8.01
CA SER A 154 16.01 5.52 9.27
C SER A 154 15.92 7.03 9.44
N CYS A 155 14.78 7.53 9.90
CA CYS A 155 14.54 8.95 10.17
C CYS A 155 13.90 9.15 11.54
N ASP A 156 13.93 10.39 12.01
CA ASP A 156 13.26 10.82 13.23
C ASP A 156 11.79 11.17 12.95
N THR A 157 11.01 11.30 14.02
CA THR A 157 9.63 11.77 13.95
C THR A 157 9.58 13.30 13.93
N TYR A 158 8.82 13.85 12.99
CA TYR A 158 8.55 15.27 12.84
C TYR A 158 7.05 15.54 12.93
N VAL A 159 6.73 16.78 13.25
CA VAL A 159 5.38 17.32 13.22
C VAL A 159 5.18 18.03 11.88
N TYR A 160 4.25 17.57 11.07
CA TYR A 160 3.88 18.17 9.80
C TYR A 160 2.66 19.07 9.99
N LEU A 161 2.80 20.33 9.62
CA LEU A 161 1.75 21.34 9.76
C LEU A 161 1.91 22.42 8.68
N ARG A 162 0.86 23.25 8.48
CA ARG A 162 0.91 24.35 7.51
C ARG A 162 1.89 25.47 7.97
N SER A 163 2.50 26.17 7.03
CA SER A 163 3.45 27.25 7.30
C SER A 163 2.86 28.42 8.11
N GLY A 164 1.56 28.65 7.99
CA GLY A 164 0.82 29.64 8.80
C GLY A 164 0.27 29.14 10.13
N HIS A 165 0.67 27.93 10.59
CA HIS A 165 0.22 27.38 11.87
C HIS A 165 0.80 28.19 13.05
N PRO A 166 0.05 28.38 14.19
CA PRO A 166 0.56 29.11 15.35
C PRO A 166 1.90 28.61 15.91
N LEU A 167 2.23 27.34 15.68
CA LEU A 167 3.50 26.73 16.10
C LEU A 167 4.60 26.76 15.03
N ALA A 168 4.35 27.29 13.85
CA ALA A 168 5.29 27.23 12.72
C ALA A 168 6.66 27.92 12.99
N GLY A 169 6.70 28.89 13.89
CA GLY A 169 7.94 29.58 14.28
C GLY A 169 8.80 28.85 15.31
N ARG A 170 8.45 27.66 15.74
CA ARG A 170 9.20 26.87 16.71
C ARG A 170 10.27 26.02 16.02
N GLU A 171 11.45 25.90 16.64
CA GLU A 171 12.53 25.03 16.15
C GLU A 171 12.32 23.54 16.51
N ILE A 172 11.62 23.28 17.62
CA ILE A 172 11.28 21.95 18.11
C ILE A 172 9.93 21.99 18.81
N LEU A 173 9.15 20.94 18.70
CA LEU A 173 7.85 20.79 19.35
C LEU A 173 7.83 19.57 20.28
N SER A 174 7.06 19.66 21.35
CA SER A 174 6.74 18.52 22.22
C SER A 174 5.31 18.09 22.02
N MET A 175 4.95 16.86 22.44
CA MET A 175 3.56 16.40 22.43
C MET A 175 2.63 17.34 23.22
N LYS A 176 3.14 17.95 24.30
CA LYS A 176 2.40 18.93 25.09
C LYS A 176 2.05 20.20 24.32
N ASP A 177 2.92 20.68 23.46
CA ASP A 177 2.65 21.87 22.62
C ASP A 177 1.52 21.59 21.61
N LEU A 178 1.30 20.32 21.27
CA LEU A 178 0.32 19.86 20.29
C LEU A 178 -1.08 19.60 20.87
N GLU A 179 -1.24 19.46 22.18
CA GLU A 179 -2.52 19.18 22.85
C GLU A 179 -3.68 20.12 22.44
N PRO A 180 -3.46 21.45 22.22
CA PRO A 180 -4.55 22.33 21.80
C PRO A 180 -5.06 22.08 20.37
N TYR A 181 -4.32 21.35 19.53
CA TYR A 181 -4.56 21.22 18.11
C TYR A 181 -5.05 19.80 17.74
N PRO A 182 -5.90 19.65 16.73
CA PRO A 182 -6.32 18.31 16.26
C PRO A 182 -5.16 17.54 15.63
N CYS A 183 -4.95 16.30 16.06
CA CYS A 183 -4.08 15.36 15.37
C CYS A 183 -4.83 14.74 14.18
N LEU A 184 -4.19 14.69 13.03
CA LEU A 184 -4.69 13.99 11.85
C LEU A 184 -3.98 12.66 11.69
N ALA A 185 -4.74 11.61 11.38
CA ALA A 185 -4.22 10.28 11.15
C ALA A 185 -4.92 9.62 9.96
N PHE A 186 -4.22 8.71 9.27
CA PHE A 186 -4.83 7.91 8.22
C PHE A 186 -5.65 6.76 8.79
N ASP A 187 -6.90 6.64 8.32
CA ASP A 187 -7.79 5.56 8.72
C ASP A 187 -7.33 4.21 8.17
N GLN A 188 -7.13 3.23 9.04
CA GLN A 188 -6.73 1.88 8.66
C GLN A 188 -7.93 0.93 8.40
N GLY A 189 -9.15 1.44 8.37
CA GLY A 189 -10.36 0.70 8.05
C GLY A 189 -10.63 -0.47 9.01
N LYS A 190 -10.95 -1.63 8.46
CA LYS A 190 -11.27 -2.84 9.25
C LYS A 190 -10.07 -3.35 10.05
N ASN A 191 -8.86 -3.09 9.59
CA ASN A 191 -7.60 -3.47 10.24
C ASN A 191 -7.05 -2.33 11.11
N ASN A 192 -7.93 -1.61 11.81
CA ASN A 192 -7.60 -0.45 12.63
C ASN A 192 -6.86 -0.85 13.92
N SER A 193 -5.66 -1.40 13.75
CA SER A 193 -4.72 -1.70 14.81
C SER A 193 -3.65 -0.62 14.86
N PHE A 194 -3.28 -0.18 16.05
CA PHE A 194 -2.18 0.79 16.22
C PHE A 194 -0.82 0.26 15.67
N TYR A 195 -0.65 -1.05 15.52
CA TYR A 195 0.52 -1.63 14.86
C TYR A 195 0.56 -1.41 13.33
N LEU A 196 -0.59 -1.08 12.74
CA LEU A 196 -0.72 -0.82 11.30
C LEU A 196 -0.91 0.66 10.98
N ALA A 197 -0.91 1.54 12.01
CA ALA A 197 -0.97 2.98 11.83
C ALA A 197 0.21 3.48 10.97
N GLU A 198 -0.03 4.54 10.21
CA GLU A 198 1.00 5.17 9.38
C GLU A 198 1.77 6.24 10.12
N GLU A 199 1.19 6.76 11.19
CA GLU A 199 1.78 7.78 12.03
C GLU A 199 2.44 7.17 13.27
N MET A 200 3.50 7.81 13.70
CA MET A 200 4.14 7.55 14.99
C MET A 200 3.21 7.93 16.13
N LYS A 201 3.51 7.47 17.35
CA LYS A 201 2.70 7.74 18.54
C LYS A 201 1.24 7.29 18.41
N SER A 202 0.96 6.24 17.65
CA SER A 202 -0.39 5.71 17.43
C SER A 202 -1.10 5.22 18.70
N THR A 203 -0.35 4.99 19.78
CA THR A 203 -0.87 4.61 21.11
C THR A 203 -1.04 5.80 22.08
N TYR A 204 -0.67 7.01 21.64
CA TYR A 204 -0.87 8.22 22.45
C TYR A 204 -2.37 8.51 22.56
N ASP A 205 -2.80 8.94 23.74
CA ASP A 205 -4.20 9.29 24.02
C ASP A 205 -4.46 10.73 23.58
N TYR A 206 -4.91 10.89 22.35
CA TYR A 206 -5.18 12.20 21.75
C TYR A 206 -6.58 12.68 22.16
N ASP A 207 -6.67 13.82 22.82
CA ASP A 207 -7.95 14.48 23.11
C ASP A 207 -8.74 14.83 21.83
N ARG A 208 -8.02 15.13 20.75
CA ARG A 208 -8.59 15.53 19.46
C ARG A 208 -7.87 14.79 18.33
N ILE A 209 -8.56 13.83 17.74
CA ILE A 209 -8.06 13.09 16.57
C ILE A 209 -9.10 13.09 15.46
N ILE A 210 -8.66 13.33 14.23
CA ILE A 210 -9.49 13.23 13.03
C ILE A 210 -8.83 12.24 12.10
N LYS A 211 -9.60 11.27 11.62
CA LYS A 211 -9.12 10.27 10.68
C LYS A 211 -9.59 10.58 9.26
N ALA A 212 -8.69 10.53 8.30
CA ALA A 212 -8.96 10.68 6.87
C ALA A 212 -8.40 9.47 6.12
N ASN A 213 -8.82 9.27 4.89
CA ASN A 213 -8.42 8.12 4.08
C ASN A 213 -7.67 8.51 2.80
N ASP A 214 -7.43 9.79 2.59
CA ASP A 214 -6.67 10.31 1.47
C ASP A 214 -5.90 11.60 1.83
N ARG A 215 -4.83 11.84 1.08
CA ARG A 215 -3.92 12.97 1.29
C ARG A 215 -4.59 14.33 1.06
N ALA A 216 -5.46 14.46 0.06
CA ALA A 216 -6.07 15.74 -0.26
C ALA A 216 -7.00 16.21 0.87
N THR A 217 -7.82 15.30 1.40
CA THR A 217 -8.64 15.54 2.59
C THR A 217 -7.78 15.89 3.80
N MET A 218 -6.67 15.16 4.01
CA MET A 218 -5.73 15.42 5.11
C MET A 218 -5.18 16.85 5.05
N LEU A 219 -4.71 17.30 3.89
CA LEU A 219 -4.18 18.65 3.69
C LEU A 219 -5.25 19.73 3.89
N ASN A 220 -6.46 19.49 3.39
CA ASN A 220 -7.59 20.42 3.58
C ASN A 220 -7.96 20.58 5.06
N LEU A 221 -7.98 19.48 5.82
CA LEU A 221 -8.23 19.51 7.26
C LEU A 221 -7.09 20.22 8.01
N MET A 222 -5.84 19.99 7.62
CA MET A 222 -4.67 20.65 8.20
C MET A 222 -4.76 22.18 8.02
N ASN A 223 -5.11 22.62 6.81
CA ASN A 223 -5.24 24.04 6.50
C ASN A 223 -6.44 24.69 7.20
N GLY A 224 -7.56 23.98 7.28
CA GLY A 224 -8.83 24.53 7.81
C GLY A 224 -8.96 24.57 9.33
N LEU A 225 -8.19 23.70 10.04
CA LEU A 225 -8.35 23.46 11.49
C LEU A 225 -7.11 23.75 12.33
N ASP A 226 -6.04 24.32 11.74
CA ASP A 226 -4.73 24.35 12.40
C ASP A 226 -4.32 22.99 12.97
N ALA A 227 -4.57 21.94 12.19
CA ALA A 227 -4.28 20.58 12.59
C ALA A 227 -2.85 20.18 12.20
N TYR A 228 -2.38 19.09 12.77
CA TYR A 228 -1.05 18.52 12.48
C TYR A 228 -1.13 17.01 12.25
N THR A 229 -0.09 16.45 11.63
CA THR A 229 0.16 15.02 11.64
C THR A 229 1.63 14.72 11.95
N LEU A 230 1.94 13.48 12.34
CA LEU A 230 3.32 13.04 12.58
C LEU A 230 3.86 12.37 11.32
N CYS A 231 5.08 12.71 10.91
CA CYS A 231 5.67 12.25 9.66
C CYS A 231 7.17 11.94 9.79
N SER A 232 7.77 11.48 8.70
CA SER A 232 9.22 11.21 8.59
C SER A 232 10.11 12.46 8.50
N GLY A 233 9.51 13.65 8.38
CA GLY A 233 10.25 14.88 8.13
C GLY A 233 10.72 15.07 6.69
N ILE A 234 10.54 14.07 5.82
CA ILE A 234 10.91 14.15 4.41
C ILE A 234 9.75 14.79 3.63
N ILE A 235 9.90 16.05 3.29
CA ILE A 235 8.93 16.83 2.53
C ILE A 235 9.43 17.00 1.09
N CYS A 236 8.54 16.73 0.14
CA CYS A 236 8.79 17.01 -1.28
C CYS A 236 8.07 18.31 -1.66
N GLU A 237 8.71 19.45 -1.47
CA GLU A 237 8.17 20.78 -1.82
C GLU A 237 7.79 20.85 -3.30
N GLU A 238 8.57 20.23 -4.18
CA GLU A 238 8.29 20.15 -5.61
C GLU A 238 6.92 19.54 -5.97
N LEU A 239 6.39 18.66 -5.10
CA LEU A 239 5.10 17.99 -5.31
C LEU A 239 3.97 18.54 -4.44
N ASN A 240 4.31 19.05 -3.26
CA ASN A 240 3.32 19.49 -2.25
C ASN A 240 3.24 21.01 -2.09
N GLY A 241 4.12 21.77 -2.77
CA GLY A 241 4.27 23.20 -2.54
C GLY A 241 5.02 23.52 -1.23
N ASP A 242 5.19 24.79 -0.95
CA ASP A 242 5.92 25.36 0.21
C ASP A 242 4.99 25.78 1.37
N ASP A 243 3.71 25.49 1.27
CA ASP A 243 2.70 25.89 2.25
C ASP A 243 2.73 25.06 3.55
N SER A 244 3.62 24.08 3.66
CA SER A 244 3.73 23.20 4.81
C SER A 244 5.18 22.99 5.23
N LEU A 245 5.38 22.69 6.50
CA LEU A 245 6.72 22.45 7.07
C LEU A 245 6.71 21.28 8.06
N ALA A 246 7.90 20.72 8.30
CA ALA A 246 8.12 19.68 9.28
C ALA A 246 9.04 20.22 10.39
N ILE A 247 8.54 20.16 11.62
CA ILE A 247 9.30 20.58 12.82
C ILE A 247 9.69 19.34 13.62
N PRO A 248 10.93 19.20 14.08
CA PRO A 248 11.35 18.06 14.89
C PRO A 248 10.48 17.89 16.14
N LEU A 249 10.10 16.65 16.44
CA LEU A 249 9.40 16.29 17.68
C LEU A 249 10.43 15.94 18.75
N LYS A 250 10.29 16.54 19.94
CA LYS A 250 11.20 16.31 21.08
C LYS A 250 11.17 14.85 21.55
N GLU A 251 9.99 14.26 21.62
CA GLU A 251 9.78 12.85 21.96
C GLU A 251 9.87 11.96 20.72
N SER A 252 10.81 12.26 19.83
CA SER A 252 11.01 11.53 18.58
C SER A 252 11.26 10.04 18.81
N GLU A 253 10.72 9.23 17.92
CA GLU A 253 11.01 7.81 17.78
C GLU A 253 11.58 7.58 16.38
N LYS A 254 12.43 6.56 16.24
CA LYS A 254 12.98 6.19 14.93
C LYS A 254 11.96 5.48 14.07
N MET A 255 11.82 5.94 12.85
CA MET A 255 11.10 5.27 11.78
C MET A 255 12.11 4.62 10.83
N GLN A 256 12.03 3.32 10.66
CA GLN A 256 12.82 2.58 9.67
C GLN A 256 11.97 2.41 8.42
N ILE A 257 12.16 3.28 7.46
CA ILE A 257 11.50 3.22 6.16
C ILE A 257 12.15 2.12 5.33
N GLY A 258 11.35 1.30 4.70
CA GLY A 258 11.83 0.22 3.86
C GLY A 258 10.81 -0.25 2.87
N TYR A 259 11.21 -1.24 2.08
CA TYR A 259 10.32 -1.87 1.12
C TYR A 259 10.06 -3.32 1.47
N ILE A 260 8.88 -3.79 1.11
CA ILE A 260 8.53 -5.20 1.11
C ILE A 260 8.43 -5.73 -0.31
N HIS A 261 8.86 -6.96 -0.49
CA HIS A 261 8.71 -7.73 -1.73
C HIS A 261 8.48 -9.20 -1.38
N ARG A 262 8.11 -10.02 -2.36
CA ARG A 262 7.92 -11.47 -2.13
C ARG A 262 9.25 -12.16 -1.86
N ALA A 263 9.28 -12.98 -0.80
CA ALA A 263 10.42 -13.81 -0.51
C ALA A 263 10.67 -14.81 -1.66
N GLY A 264 11.91 -14.87 -2.14
CA GLY A 264 12.29 -15.75 -3.25
C GLY A 264 12.00 -15.20 -4.66
N SER A 265 11.37 -14.04 -4.82
CA SER A 265 11.30 -13.35 -6.11
C SER A 265 12.47 -12.39 -6.30
N VAL A 266 12.89 -12.24 -7.54
CA VAL A 266 13.88 -11.23 -7.95
C VAL A 266 13.12 -9.93 -8.22
N VAL A 267 13.64 -8.82 -7.73
CA VAL A 267 13.14 -7.48 -8.04
C VAL A 267 13.45 -7.19 -9.51
N SER A 268 12.51 -6.61 -10.23
CA SER A 268 12.70 -6.26 -11.64
C SER A 268 13.70 -5.10 -11.80
N ALA A 269 14.20 -4.90 -13.01
CA ALA A 269 15.08 -3.75 -13.31
C ALA A 269 14.41 -2.40 -12.98
N LEU A 270 13.10 -2.27 -13.20
CA LEU A 270 12.32 -1.09 -12.80
C LEU A 270 12.21 -0.96 -11.28
N GLY A 271 12.03 -2.07 -10.58
CA GLY A 271 12.02 -2.10 -9.14
C GLY A 271 13.37 -1.68 -8.54
N GLU A 272 14.48 -2.11 -9.13
CA GLU A 272 15.82 -1.70 -8.71
C GLU A 272 16.04 -0.19 -8.94
N ILE A 273 15.65 0.34 -10.09
CA ILE A 273 15.67 1.79 -10.36
C ILE A 273 14.86 2.55 -9.31
N TYR A 274 13.66 2.06 -8.99
CA TYR A 274 12.81 2.70 -8.00
C TYR A 274 13.44 2.70 -6.59
N ILE A 275 14.06 1.60 -6.20
CA ILE A 275 14.80 1.50 -4.92
C ILE A 275 15.96 2.48 -4.89
N GLU A 276 16.71 2.62 -6.00
CA GLU A 276 17.78 3.62 -6.11
C GLU A 276 17.25 5.06 -5.98
N GLU A 277 16.10 5.37 -6.59
CA GLU A 277 15.49 6.70 -6.48
C GLU A 277 14.96 7.00 -5.07
N LEU A 278 14.49 5.98 -4.34
CA LEU A 278 14.08 6.12 -2.93
C LEU A 278 15.25 6.46 -1.99
N MET A 279 16.49 6.15 -2.38
CA MET A 279 17.70 6.37 -1.59
C MET A 279 18.35 7.75 -1.83
N LYS A 280 17.84 8.52 -2.79
CA LYS A 280 18.31 9.88 -3.11
C LYS A 280 17.58 10.93 -2.28
#